data_f5db353970c865d049fb19a293b86eb9
#
_entry.id   f5db353970c865d049fb19a293b86eb9
#
_cell.length_a   1.000
_cell.length_b   1.000
_cell.length_c   1.000
_cell.angle_alpha   90.00
_cell.angle_beta   90.00
_cell.angle_gamma   90.00
#
_symmetry.space_group_name_H-M   'P 1'
#
loop_
_entity.id
_entity.type
_entity.pdbx_description
1 polymer ?
#
loop_
_entity_poly.entity_id
_entity_poly.type
_entity_poly.pdbx_seq_one_letter_code
_entity_poly.pdbx_strand_id
1 'polypeptide(L)'
;MESQERQRLLEAADKEEIRDVLMRYGRGVDRLDEDLIRSCYHDDSFDDHGHWKGSGQDFAAFIVESLRERSHHTTHAVANVLIEIDPSDPDKARSEAYSLAYLRRNDEAETEWLDFFSGRYIDKFERRNGEWKIAHRIVVHDWSISNPLDTTGFPLPMDSFIQGKRDKTDLVYQ
;
A
#
# COMPACT_ATOMS: atom_id res chain seq x y z
N MET A 1 36.69 -11.39 2.86
CA MET A 1 35.44 -12.05 3.35
C MET A 1 34.61 -11.08 4.18
N GLU A 2 35.13 -10.50 5.25
CA GLU A 2 34.37 -9.58 6.12
C GLU A 2 33.72 -8.38 5.41
N SER A 3 34.38 -7.74 4.42
CA SER A 3 33.80 -6.59 3.69
C SER A 3 32.62 -6.98 2.78
N GLN A 4 32.69 -8.12 2.12
CA GLN A 4 31.61 -8.63 1.27
C GLN A 4 30.39 -9.08 2.09
N GLU A 5 30.64 -9.74 3.21
CA GLU A 5 29.59 -10.18 4.12
C GLU A 5 28.85 -8.97 4.73
N ARG A 6 29.60 -7.98 5.18
CA ARG A 6 29.04 -6.72 5.65
C ARG A 6 28.18 -6.02 4.59
N GLN A 7 28.68 -5.95 3.36
CA GLN A 7 27.92 -5.33 2.25
C GLN A 7 26.59 -6.05 2.00
N ARG A 8 26.59 -7.39 2.00
CA ARG A 8 25.35 -8.19 1.85
C ARG A 8 24.37 -7.98 3.00
N LEU A 9 24.86 -7.81 4.24
CA LEU A 9 24.01 -7.53 5.40
C LEU A 9 23.38 -6.14 5.30
N LEU A 10 24.12 -5.14 4.87
CA LEU A 10 23.59 -3.79 4.66
C LEU A 10 22.53 -3.78 3.56
N GLU A 11 22.79 -4.44 2.43
CA GLU A 11 21.81 -4.56 1.36
C GLU A 11 20.55 -5.30 1.81
N ALA A 12 20.67 -6.32 2.63
CA ALA A 12 19.52 -7.03 3.19
C ALA A 12 18.71 -6.13 4.13
N ALA A 13 19.37 -5.34 4.97
CA ALA A 13 18.72 -4.37 5.85
C ALA A 13 17.98 -3.28 5.04
N ASP A 14 18.62 -2.71 4.02
CA ASP A 14 18.00 -1.73 3.11
C ASP A 14 16.73 -2.30 2.45
N LYS A 15 16.78 -3.55 1.99
CA LYS A 15 15.59 -4.21 1.39
C LYS A 15 14.47 -4.42 2.40
N GLU A 16 14.77 -4.72 3.67
CA GLU A 16 13.75 -4.82 4.71
C GLU A 16 13.13 -3.46 5.05
N GLU A 17 13.94 -2.40 5.14
CA GLU A 17 13.42 -1.04 5.34
C GLU A 17 12.49 -0.60 4.20
N ILE A 18 12.84 -0.91 2.94
CA ILE A 18 11.97 -0.63 1.78
C ILE A 18 10.67 -1.46 1.85
N ARG A 19 10.73 -2.75 2.24
CA ARG A 19 9.51 -3.55 2.47
C ARG A 19 8.63 -2.93 3.54
N ASP A 20 9.22 -2.43 4.60
CA ASP A 20 8.48 -1.77 5.69
C ASP A 20 7.73 -0.52 5.20
N VAL A 21 8.32 0.26 4.27
CA VAL A 21 7.62 1.38 3.62
C VAL A 21 6.38 0.88 2.88
N LEU A 22 6.49 -0.21 2.10
CA LEU A 22 5.36 -0.79 1.38
C LEU A 22 4.26 -1.30 2.32
N MET A 23 4.63 -1.92 3.45
CA MET A 23 3.68 -2.41 4.45
C MET A 23 2.99 -1.26 5.19
N ARG A 24 3.72 -0.21 5.54
CA ARG A 24 3.17 1.00 6.15
C ARG A 24 2.19 1.70 5.21
N TYR A 25 2.53 1.79 3.92
CA TYR A 25 1.64 2.33 2.90
C TYR A 25 0.32 1.56 2.84
N GLY A 26 0.35 0.23 2.70
CA GLY A 26 -0.86 -0.60 2.68
C GLY A 26 -1.73 -0.44 3.93
N ARG A 27 -1.11 -0.42 5.12
CA ARG A 27 -1.81 -0.12 6.38
C ARG A 27 -2.44 1.26 6.36
N GLY A 28 -1.71 2.27 5.92
CA GLY A 28 -2.20 3.65 5.85
C GLY A 28 -3.45 3.77 4.98
N VAL A 29 -3.44 3.15 3.82
CA VAL A 29 -4.58 3.14 2.90
C VAL A 29 -5.78 2.42 3.52
N ASP A 30 -5.58 1.23 4.11
CA ASP A 30 -6.66 0.42 4.69
C ASP A 30 -7.26 1.02 5.97
N ARG A 31 -6.49 1.82 6.70
CA ARG A 31 -6.94 2.48 7.94
C ARG A 31 -7.29 3.95 7.74
N LEU A 32 -7.25 4.45 6.49
CA LEU A 32 -7.47 5.86 6.16
C LEU A 32 -6.56 6.79 6.98
N ASP A 33 -5.31 6.34 7.19
CA ASP A 33 -4.28 7.05 7.95
C ASP A 33 -3.43 7.89 6.99
N GLU A 34 -3.89 9.11 6.75
CA GLU A 34 -3.24 10.05 5.83
C GLU A 34 -1.79 10.32 6.20
N ASP A 35 -1.49 10.52 7.50
CA ASP A 35 -0.15 10.80 7.98
C ASP A 35 0.79 9.62 7.72
N LEU A 36 0.30 8.39 7.94
CA LEU A 36 1.07 7.17 7.66
C LEU A 36 1.36 7.03 6.16
N ILE A 37 0.40 7.33 5.28
CA ILE A 37 0.60 7.33 3.83
C ILE A 37 1.65 8.37 3.45
N ARG A 38 1.51 9.63 3.93
CA ARG A 38 2.46 10.71 3.68
C ARG A 38 3.89 10.34 4.09
N SER A 39 4.03 9.67 5.24
CA SER A 39 5.35 9.26 5.76
C SER A 39 6.10 8.29 4.83
N CYS A 40 5.39 7.61 3.93
CA CYS A 40 5.98 6.68 2.97
C CYS A 40 6.59 7.36 1.74
N TYR A 41 6.29 8.65 1.51
CA TYR A 41 6.73 9.41 0.34
C TYR A 41 7.71 10.51 0.72
N HIS A 42 8.65 10.82 -0.19
CA HIS A 42 9.39 12.08 -0.13
C HIS A 42 8.50 13.27 -0.49
N ASP A 43 8.84 14.46 -0.01
CA ASP A 43 8.03 15.68 -0.22
C ASP A 43 7.90 16.06 -1.72
N ASP A 44 8.94 15.79 -2.51
CA ASP A 44 9.02 16.02 -3.95
C ASP A 44 8.71 14.78 -4.79
N SER A 45 8.09 13.75 -4.19
CA SER A 45 7.75 12.51 -4.87
C SER A 45 6.69 12.70 -5.94
N PHE A 46 6.64 11.75 -6.87
CA PHE A 46 5.59 11.67 -7.89
C PHE A 46 4.87 10.33 -7.79
N ASP A 47 3.54 10.38 -7.91
CA ASP A 47 2.66 9.21 -7.88
C ASP A 47 1.71 9.24 -9.10
N ASP A 48 1.62 8.11 -9.81
CA ASP A 48 0.71 7.89 -10.92
C ASP A 48 -0.16 6.66 -10.62
N HIS A 49 -1.41 6.91 -10.22
CA HIS A 49 -2.46 5.90 -10.02
C HIS A 49 -3.43 5.83 -11.22
N GLY A 50 -3.00 6.21 -12.42
CA GLY A 50 -3.80 6.20 -13.63
C GLY A 50 -4.83 7.34 -13.68
N HIS A 51 -5.89 7.21 -12.91
CA HIS A 51 -6.95 8.23 -12.80
C HIS A 51 -6.54 9.45 -11.95
N TRP A 52 -5.46 9.36 -11.19
CA TRP A 52 -4.87 10.45 -10.40
C TRP A 52 -3.36 10.51 -10.63
N LYS A 53 -2.80 11.71 -10.74
CA LYS A 53 -1.37 11.95 -10.88
C LYS A 53 -0.99 13.22 -10.15
N GLY A 54 0.11 13.18 -9.40
CA GLY A 54 0.60 14.33 -8.65
C GLY A 54 1.69 13.96 -7.65
N SER A 55 1.85 14.77 -6.60
CA SER A 55 2.78 14.44 -5.52
C SER A 55 2.24 13.31 -4.64
N GLY A 56 3.10 12.45 -4.10
CA GLY A 56 2.68 11.44 -3.13
C GLY A 56 2.06 12.06 -1.87
N GLN A 57 2.46 13.28 -1.52
CA GLN A 57 1.90 14.04 -0.41
C GLN A 57 0.43 14.42 -0.65
N ASP A 58 0.08 14.89 -1.85
CA ASP A 58 -1.31 15.22 -2.21
C ASP A 58 -2.13 13.94 -2.43
N PHE A 59 -1.51 12.89 -2.96
CA PHE A 59 -2.16 11.59 -3.12
C PHE A 59 -2.70 11.04 -1.80
N ALA A 60 -1.99 11.22 -0.69
CA ALA A 60 -2.42 10.73 0.61
C ALA A 60 -3.79 11.30 1.02
N ALA A 61 -4.00 12.60 0.88
CA ALA A 61 -5.30 13.23 1.15
C ALA A 61 -6.38 12.74 0.18
N PHE A 62 -6.05 12.74 -1.13
CA PHE A 62 -6.98 12.30 -2.18
C PHE A 62 -7.47 10.86 -1.96
N ILE A 63 -6.57 9.91 -1.68
CA ILE A 63 -6.96 8.50 -1.55
C ILE A 63 -7.80 8.24 -0.30
N VAL A 64 -7.48 8.89 0.82
CA VAL A 64 -8.24 8.79 2.06
C VAL A 64 -9.68 9.26 1.86
N GLU A 65 -9.89 10.43 1.25
CA GLU A 65 -11.22 10.96 0.95
C GLU A 65 -11.97 10.05 -0.03
N SER A 66 -11.33 9.71 -1.13
CA SER A 66 -11.88 8.83 -2.16
C SER A 66 -12.34 7.47 -1.64
N LEU A 67 -11.55 6.82 -0.78
CA LEU A 67 -11.92 5.53 -0.22
C LEU A 67 -12.97 5.65 0.89
N ARG A 68 -13.02 6.76 1.60
CA ARG A 68 -14.08 7.04 2.58
C ARG A 68 -15.44 7.14 1.92
N GLU A 69 -15.50 7.76 0.74
CA GLU A 69 -16.75 7.95 0.00
C GLU A 69 -17.19 6.68 -0.74
N ARG A 70 -16.24 5.95 -1.34
CA ARG A 70 -16.54 4.88 -2.31
C ARG A 70 -16.51 3.47 -1.74
N SER A 71 -16.05 3.27 -0.51
CA SER A 71 -15.95 1.94 0.09
C SER A 71 -16.08 2.01 1.61
N HIS A 72 -16.68 0.99 2.19
CA HIS A 72 -16.76 0.86 3.65
C HIS A 72 -15.69 -0.10 4.22
N HIS A 73 -15.04 -0.90 3.37
CA HIS A 73 -13.94 -1.79 3.75
C HIS A 73 -12.92 -1.92 2.62
N THR A 74 -11.63 -1.95 2.98
CA THR A 74 -10.56 -2.21 2.02
C THR A 74 -9.50 -3.12 2.63
N THR A 75 -8.87 -3.92 1.79
CA THR A 75 -7.69 -4.71 2.13
C THR A 75 -6.72 -4.63 0.98
N HIS A 76 -5.54 -4.05 1.21
CA HIS A 76 -4.44 -4.02 0.25
C HIS A 76 -3.40 -5.05 0.66
N ALA A 77 -3.27 -6.12 -0.12
CA ALA A 77 -2.21 -7.10 0.04
C ALA A 77 -1.07 -6.78 -0.93
N VAL A 78 0.07 -6.40 -0.38
CA VAL A 78 1.31 -6.21 -1.16
C VAL A 78 2.08 -7.52 -1.15
N ALA A 79 2.30 -8.11 -2.32
CA ALA A 79 2.88 -9.45 -2.49
C ALA A 79 3.98 -9.46 -3.55
N ASN A 80 4.73 -10.56 -3.65
CA ASN A 80 5.77 -10.77 -4.67
C ASN A 80 6.72 -9.57 -4.80
N VAL A 81 7.22 -9.08 -3.68
CA VAL A 81 8.06 -7.87 -3.64
C VAL A 81 9.48 -8.20 -4.08
N LEU A 82 9.87 -7.71 -5.24
CA LEU A 82 11.25 -7.71 -5.73
C LEU A 82 11.86 -6.33 -5.54
N ILE A 83 13.02 -6.25 -4.88
CA ILE A 83 13.74 -5.01 -4.62
C ILE A 83 15.17 -5.14 -5.15
N GLU A 84 15.59 -4.14 -5.91
CA GLU A 84 16.92 -4.05 -6.51
C GLU A 84 17.57 -2.72 -6.09
N ILE A 85 18.64 -2.82 -5.30
CA ILE A 85 19.46 -1.65 -4.95
C ILE A 85 20.29 -1.28 -6.19
N ASP A 86 20.41 0.01 -6.49
CA ASP A 86 21.20 0.48 -7.61
C ASP A 86 22.70 0.21 -7.34
N PRO A 87 23.39 -0.57 -8.18
CA PRO A 87 24.79 -0.88 -7.96
C PRO A 87 25.73 0.34 -8.07
N SER A 88 25.27 1.43 -8.70
CA SER A 88 26.03 2.67 -8.86
C SER A 88 25.72 3.72 -7.80
N ASP A 89 24.59 3.57 -7.07
CA ASP A 89 24.14 4.51 -6.04
C ASP A 89 23.38 3.75 -4.94
N PRO A 90 24.05 3.40 -3.82
CA PRO A 90 23.45 2.60 -2.77
C PRO A 90 22.30 3.30 -2.03
N ASP A 91 22.04 4.58 -2.30
CA ASP A 91 20.94 5.35 -1.76
C ASP A 91 19.72 5.37 -2.71
N LYS A 92 19.75 4.56 -3.78
CA LYS A 92 18.65 4.36 -4.72
C LYS A 92 18.28 2.89 -4.88
N ALA A 93 17.00 2.66 -5.06
CA ALA A 93 16.46 1.33 -5.31
C ALA A 93 15.25 1.39 -6.24
N ARG A 94 14.95 0.24 -6.85
CA ARG A 94 13.70 0.01 -7.57
C ARG A 94 12.98 -1.16 -6.94
N SER A 95 11.64 -1.15 -7.03
CA SER A 95 10.87 -2.33 -6.70
C SER A 95 9.74 -2.57 -7.69
N GLU A 96 9.40 -3.84 -7.83
CA GLU A 96 8.12 -4.31 -8.35
C GLU A 96 7.43 -5.08 -7.24
N ALA A 97 6.18 -4.70 -6.94
CA ALA A 97 5.37 -5.38 -5.94
C ALA A 97 3.95 -5.57 -6.46
N TYR A 98 3.40 -6.79 -6.30
CA TYR A 98 2.00 -7.03 -6.64
C TYR A 98 1.11 -6.31 -5.63
N SER A 99 0.12 -5.57 -6.16
CA SER A 99 -0.91 -4.90 -5.37
C SER A 99 -2.25 -5.59 -5.63
N LEU A 100 -2.74 -6.29 -4.61
CA LEU A 100 -4.05 -6.95 -4.65
C LEU A 100 -4.98 -6.18 -3.70
N ALA A 101 -5.94 -5.45 -4.25
CA ALA A 101 -6.86 -4.66 -3.47
C ALA A 101 -8.27 -5.23 -3.53
N TYR A 102 -8.86 -5.43 -2.36
CA TYR A 102 -10.24 -5.84 -2.17
C TYR A 102 -11.00 -4.67 -1.56
N LEU A 103 -12.06 -4.23 -2.22
CA LEU A 103 -12.89 -3.12 -1.76
C LEU A 103 -14.34 -3.59 -1.63
N ARG A 104 -14.94 -3.34 -0.47
CA ARG A 104 -16.37 -3.58 -0.24
C ARG A 104 -17.10 -2.25 -0.30
N ARG A 105 -18.17 -2.21 -1.05
CA ARG A 105 -19.04 -1.04 -1.21
C ARG A 105 -20.48 -1.43 -1.41
N ASN A 106 -21.39 -0.50 -1.13
CA ASN A 106 -22.78 -0.63 -1.56
C ASN A 106 -22.98 0.13 -2.87
N ASP A 107 -23.89 -0.34 -3.71
CA ASP A 107 -24.40 0.42 -4.84
C ASP A 107 -25.63 1.28 -4.41
N GLU A 108 -26.24 1.99 -5.36
CA GLU A 108 -27.42 2.83 -5.12
C GLU A 108 -28.65 2.03 -4.63
N ALA A 109 -28.70 0.73 -4.89
CA ALA A 109 -29.76 -0.16 -4.45
C ALA A 109 -29.43 -0.88 -3.12
N GLU A 110 -28.39 -0.43 -2.41
CA GLU A 110 -27.87 -1.02 -1.16
C GLU A 110 -27.38 -2.47 -1.34
N THR A 111 -27.15 -2.91 -2.56
CA THR A 111 -26.49 -4.20 -2.81
C THR A 111 -25.00 -4.10 -2.49
N GLU A 112 -24.51 -5.04 -1.69
CA GLU A 112 -23.09 -5.08 -1.37
C GLU A 112 -22.29 -5.72 -2.52
N TRP A 113 -21.16 -5.09 -2.85
CA TRP A 113 -20.24 -5.50 -3.91
C TRP A 113 -18.84 -5.73 -3.37
N LEU A 114 -18.15 -6.68 -3.96
CA LEU A 114 -16.72 -6.87 -3.82
C LEU A 114 -16.05 -6.50 -5.14
N ASP A 115 -15.30 -5.42 -5.12
CA ASP A 115 -14.39 -5.05 -6.20
C ASP A 115 -12.99 -5.61 -5.88
N PHE A 116 -12.40 -6.28 -6.83
CA PHE A 116 -11.03 -6.76 -6.76
C PHE A 116 -10.19 -6.12 -7.85
N PHE A 117 -9.06 -5.58 -7.46
CA PHE A 117 -8.05 -5.01 -8.33
C PHE A 117 -6.77 -5.84 -8.21
N SER A 118 -6.22 -6.26 -9.32
CA SER A 118 -4.89 -6.85 -9.43
C SER A 118 -4.01 -5.94 -10.26
N GLY A 119 -2.92 -5.50 -9.70
CA GLY A 119 -1.97 -4.63 -10.37
C GLY A 119 -0.60 -4.71 -9.73
N ARG A 120 0.26 -3.77 -10.08
CA ARG A 120 1.63 -3.71 -9.56
C ARG A 120 2.00 -2.27 -9.21
N TYR A 121 2.72 -2.12 -8.12
CA TYR A 121 3.47 -0.92 -7.81
C TYR A 121 4.85 -1.05 -8.43
N ILE A 122 5.20 -0.09 -9.30
CA ILE A 122 6.53 0.06 -9.87
C ILE A 122 7.12 1.31 -9.24
N ASP A 123 8.02 1.09 -8.27
CA ASP A 123 8.52 2.16 -7.43
C ASP A 123 10.00 2.45 -7.65
N LYS A 124 10.37 3.72 -7.48
CA LYS A 124 11.74 4.15 -7.21
C LYS A 124 11.80 4.66 -5.78
N PHE A 125 12.74 4.13 -5.03
CA PHE A 125 13.05 4.55 -3.67
C PHE A 125 14.34 5.31 -3.62
N GLU A 126 14.39 6.28 -2.71
CA GLU A 126 15.62 6.99 -2.36
C GLU A 126 15.79 6.99 -0.85
N ARG A 127 17.04 6.81 -0.40
CA ARG A 127 17.41 7.01 0.98
C ARG A 127 17.92 8.43 1.14
N ARG A 128 17.17 9.26 1.86
CA ARG A 128 17.55 10.65 2.16
C ARG A 128 17.56 10.84 3.68
N ASN A 129 18.63 11.41 4.22
CA ASN A 129 18.82 11.58 5.66
C ASN A 129 18.71 10.27 6.47
N GLY A 130 19.10 9.14 5.87
CA GLY A 130 19.05 7.83 6.49
C GLY A 130 17.70 7.12 6.42
N GLU A 131 16.70 7.66 5.76
CA GLU A 131 15.36 7.08 5.63
C GLU A 131 15.03 6.73 4.18
N TRP A 132 14.60 5.48 3.92
CA TRP A 132 14.05 5.05 2.65
C TRP A 132 12.60 5.50 2.51
N LYS A 133 12.28 6.16 1.39
CA LYS A 133 10.91 6.54 1.01
C LYS A 133 10.70 6.42 -0.49
N ILE A 134 9.44 6.37 -0.89
CA ILE A 134 9.04 6.39 -2.30
C ILE A 134 9.35 7.78 -2.87
N ALA A 135 10.20 7.82 -3.91
CA ALA A 135 10.45 9.02 -4.69
C ALA A 135 9.57 9.07 -5.94
N HIS A 136 9.21 7.91 -6.49
CA HIS A 136 8.35 7.82 -7.67
C HIS A 136 7.60 6.50 -7.67
N ARG A 137 6.28 6.54 -7.88
CA ARG A 137 5.40 5.38 -8.04
C ARG A 137 4.64 5.45 -9.34
N ILE A 138 4.51 4.32 -10.02
CA ILE A 138 3.55 4.08 -11.07
C ILE A 138 2.74 2.84 -10.70
N VAL A 139 1.42 2.96 -10.72
CA VAL A 139 0.52 1.81 -10.55
C VAL A 139 0.16 1.26 -11.93
N VAL A 140 0.47 -0.01 -12.13
CA VAL A 140 0.09 -0.75 -13.33
C VAL A 140 -1.15 -1.57 -13.01
N HIS A 141 -2.19 -1.44 -13.83
CA HIS A 141 -3.38 -2.28 -13.77
C HIS A 141 -3.18 -3.51 -14.65
N ASP A 142 -3.28 -4.70 -14.07
CA ASP A 142 -3.22 -5.94 -14.83
C ASP A 142 -4.63 -6.44 -15.19
N TRP A 143 -5.53 -6.57 -14.20
CA TRP A 143 -6.93 -6.90 -14.38
C TRP A 143 -7.76 -6.57 -13.13
N SER A 144 -9.09 -6.57 -13.29
CA SER A 144 -10.01 -6.34 -12.17
C SER A 144 -11.34 -7.09 -12.39
N ILE A 145 -12.07 -7.28 -11.29
CA ILE A 145 -13.40 -7.89 -11.31
C ILE A 145 -14.26 -7.22 -10.25
N SER A 146 -15.58 -7.16 -10.53
CA SER A 146 -16.58 -6.64 -9.59
C SER A 146 -17.75 -7.60 -9.55
N ASN A 147 -18.12 -8.07 -8.35
CA ASN A 147 -19.22 -9.01 -8.17
C ASN A 147 -20.09 -8.61 -6.97
N PRO A 148 -21.41 -8.87 -7.02
CA PRO A 148 -22.23 -8.83 -5.82
C PRO A 148 -21.65 -9.76 -4.74
N LEU A 149 -21.61 -9.27 -3.49
CA LEU A 149 -21.05 -10.01 -2.36
C LEU A 149 -22.20 -10.63 -1.53
N ASP A 150 -22.19 -11.96 -1.44
CA ASP A 150 -23.07 -12.69 -0.53
C ASP A 150 -22.23 -13.21 0.67
N THR A 151 -22.53 -12.69 1.85
CA THR A 151 -21.90 -13.10 3.11
C THR A 151 -22.78 -14.01 3.96
N THR A 152 -24.01 -14.33 3.52
CA THR A 152 -25.00 -15.05 4.33
C THR A 152 -24.61 -16.50 4.61
N GLY A 153 -23.80 -17.10 3.75
CA GLY A 153 -23.34 -18.49 3.88
C GLY A 153 -22.06 -18.69 4.68
N PHE A 154 -21.48 -17.63 5.25
CA PHE A 154 -20.20 -17.77 6.00
C PHE A 154 -20.44 -18.52 7.32
N PRO A 155 -19.71 -19.65 7.59
CA PRO A 155 -20.09 -20.60 8.64
C PRO A 155 -19.72 -20.20 10.07
N LEU A 156 -19.12 -19.02 10.28
CA LEU A 156 -18.68 -18.57 11.59
C LEU A 156 -19.51 -17.38 12.09
N PRO A 157 -19.71 -17.25 13.42
CA PRO A 157 -20.40 -16.11 14.00
C PRO A 157 -19.49 -14.88 13.97
N MET A 158 -19.56 -14.12 12.88
CA MET A 158 -18.64 -13.00 12.60
C MET A 158 -18.73 -11.86 13.60
N ASP A 159 -19.86 -11.70 14.28
CA ASP A 159 -20.09 -10.74 15.39
C ASP A 159 -19.27 -11.05 16.65
N SER A 160 -18.78 -12.28 16.80
CA SER A 160 -17.90 -12.67 17.90
C SER A 160 -16.44 -12.20 17.74
N PHE A 161 -16.05 -11.76 16.56
CA PHE A 161 -14.71 -11.27 16.29
C PHE A 161 -14.60 -9.76 16.53
N ILE A 162 -13.41 -9.31 16.96
CA ILE A 162 -13.12 -7.88 16.97
C ILE A 162 -13.14 -7.37 15.54
N GLN A 163 -13.99 -6.39 15.28
CA GLN A 163 -14.14 -5.82 13.94
C GLN A 163 -13.01 -4.79 13.68
N GLY A 164 -12.41 -4.87 12.49
CA GLY A 164 -11.44 -3.89 12.02
C GLY A 164 -12.09 -2.52 11.82
N LYS A 165 -11.32 -1.46 12.08
CA LYS A 165 -11.77 -0.07 11.92
C LYS A 165 -10.87 0.67 10.93
N ARG A 166 -11.42 1.71 10.32
CA ARG A 166 -10.71 2.55 9.34
C ARG A 166 -10.37 3.92 9.93
N ASP A 167 -9.88 3.93 11.15
CA ASP A 167 -9.46 5.13 11.86
C ASP A 167 -8.48 4.77 13.00
N LYS A 168 -8.02 5.78 13.75
CA LYS A 168 -7.07 5.63 14.86
C LYS A 168 -7.62 4.85 16.06
N THR A 169 -8.89 4.42 16.06
CA THR A 169 -9.47 3.55 17.09
C THR A 169 -9.33 2.05 16.75
N ASP A 170 -8.75 1.71 15.61
CA ASP A 170 -8.39 0.32 15.28
C ASP A 170 -7.37 -0.22 16.29
N LEU A 171 -7.48 -1.51 16.60
CA LEU A 171 -6.65 -2.18 17.60
C LEU A 171 -5.14 -2.04 17.30
N VAL A 172 -4.76 -1.88 16.04
CA VAL A 172 -3.37 -1.73 15.62
C VAL A 172 -2.69 -0.45 16.14
N TYR A 173 -3.46 0.52 16.63
CA TYR A 173 -2.97 1.79 17.20
C TYR A 173 -3.03 1.86 18.73
N GLN A 174 -3.39 0.75 19.41
CA GLN A 174 -3.56 0.67 20.86
C GLN A 174 -2.35 0.08 21.59
#